data_ad24318aa54a35b969fafa269a38baed
#
_entry.id   ad24318aa54a35b969fafa269a38baed
#
_cell.length_a   1.000
_cell.length_b   1.000
_cell.length_c   1.000
_cell.angle_alpha   90.00
_cell.angle_beta   90.00
_cell.angle_gamma   90.00
#
_symmetry.space_group_name_H-M   'P 1'
#
loop_
_entity.id
_entity.type
_entity.pdbx_description
1 polymer ?
#
loop_
_entity_poly.entity_id
_entity_poly.type
_entity_poly.pdbx_seq_one_letter_code
_entity_poly.pdbx_strand_id
1 'polypeptide(L)'
;MMNRKMDLEIYRQVMRRLQMSISTSPVPTETSEAITDFLFIGKEEKELSVYDLVIVCGNEQTDETCADLIKLMDHVKSDAVIVFSGRNGCVNPGTVPEGERMHHYFVEHRSGYTQTLIVENKAGNTLENFSNSLPLIERIKPLSSFGRILVVCKAFLARRAKMCALSCGYPAEDRMDFFGTVSGKRIEPDGWFKDPDTVKRVMEEVERIGKYFVKGDLSL
;
A
#
# COMPACT_ATOMS: atom_id res chain seq x y z
N MET A 1 5.25 -18.84 12.88
CA MET A 1 6.55 -18.12 12.93
C MET A 1 7.35 -18.54 11.71
N MET A 2 7.22 -17.84 10.61
CA MET A 2 8.05 -18.06 9.41
C MET A 2 9.47 -17.62 9.72
N ASN A 3 10.43 -18.40 9.26
CA ASN A 3 11.82 -18.39 9.77
C ASN A 3 12.55 -17.11 9.27
N ARG A 4 12.77 -16.09 10.13
CA ARG A 4 13.54 -14.86 9.83
C ARG A 4 14.84 -15.10 9.04
N LYS A 5 15.46 -16.27 9.17
CA LYS A 5 16.66 -16.64 8.41
C LYS A 5 16.35 -16.92 6.93
N MET A 6 15.21 -17.56 6.66
CA MET A 6 14.80 -17.89 5.28
C MET A 6 14.40 -16.61 4.52
N ASP A 7 13.72 -15.70 5.21
CA ASP A 7 13.28 -14.43 4.63
C ASP A 7 14.47 -13.50 4.31
N LEU A 8 15.48 -13.50 5.18
CA LEU A 8 16.73 -12.77 4.96
C LEU A 8 17.54 -13.35 3.78
N GLU A 9 17.49 -14.65 3.56
CA GLU A 9 18.18 -15.30 2.44
C GLU A 9 17.48 -15.02 1.10
N ILE A 10 16.13 -15.07 1.06
CA ILE A 10 15.35 -14.65 -0.10
C ILE A 10 15.65 -13.18 -0.43
N TYR A 11 15.63 -12.30 0.58
CA TYR A 11 15.98 -10.89 0.40
C TYR A 11 17.39 -10.72 -0.16
N ARG A 12 18.40 -11.43 0.39
CA ARG A 12 19.79 -11.39 -0.11
C ARG A 12 19.91 -11.89 -1.54
N GLN A 13 19.16 -12.92 -1.93
CA GLN A 13 19.13 -13.44 -3.30
C GLN A 13 18.50 -12.41 -4.25
N VAL A 14 17.38 -11.82 -3.86
CA VAL A 14 16.74 -10.74 -4.63
C VAL A 14 17.71 -9.57 -4.78
N MET A 15 18.35 -9.10 -3.70
CA MET A 15 19.29 -7.98 -3.75
C MET A 15 20.54 -8.28 -4.58
N ARG A 16 21.11 -9.49 -4.53
CA ARG A 16 22.23 -9.88 -5.40
C ARG A 16 21.85 -9.89 -6.88
N ARG A 17 20.66 -10.44 -7.20
CA ARG A 17 20.12 -10.42 -8.58
C ARG A 17 19.88 -9.00 -9.06
N LEU A 18 19.36 -8.13 -8.18
CA LEU A 18 19.13 -6.72 -8.42
C LEU A 18 20.41 -5.95 -8.69
N GLN A 19 21.44 -6.11 -7.88
CA GLN A 19 22.75 -5.46 -8.08
C GLN A 19 23.40 -5.87 -9.41
N MET A 20 23.21 -7.11 -9.84
CA MET A 20 23.67 -7.58 -11.14
C MET A 20 22.85 -7.02 -12.30
N SER A 21 21.57 -6.74 -12.13
CA SER A 21 20.68 -6.26 -13.20
C SER A 21 20.61 -4.74 -13.33
N ILE A 22 20.91 -3.98 -12.26
CA ILE A 22 20.98 -2.50 -12.32
C ILE A 22 22.03 -2.02 -13.32
N SER A 23 23.06 -2.83 -13.59
CA SER A 23 24.09 -2.54 -14.58
C SER A 23 23.74 -2.98 -16.00
N THR A 24 22.63 -3.66 -16.20
CA THR A 24 22.19 -4.17 -17.53
C THR A 24 20.84 -3.60 -17.92
N SER A 25 20.79 -2.87 -19.02
CA SER A 25 19.55 -2.50 -19.67
C SER A 25 19.46 -3.31 -20.99
N PRO A 26 18.37 -4.05 -21.24
CA PRO A 26 17.12 -4.19 -20.47
C PRO A 26 17.23 -5.09 -19.23
N VAL A 27 16.28 -4.92 -18.29
CA VAL A 27 16.16 -5.79 -17.11
C VAL A 27 15.92 -7.23 -17.56
N PRO A 28 16.70 -8.23 -17.11
CA PRO A 28 16.47 -9.63 -17.46
C PRO A 28 15.08 -10.13 -17.05
N THR A 29 14.46 -10.96 -17.87
CA THR A 29 13.09 -11.47 -17.66
C THR A 29 12.93 -12.13 -16.29
N GLU A 30 13.79 -13.06 -15.91
CA GLU A 30 13.75 -13.73 -14.61
C GLU A 30 13.83 -12.75 -13.43
N THR A 31 14.55 -11.65 -13.60
CA THR A 31 14.66 -10.60 -12.57
C THR A 31 13.38 -9.78 -12.50
N SER A 32 12.80 -9.42 -13.63
CA SER A 32 11.55 -8.67 -13.67
C SER A 32 10.39 -9.49 -13.12
N GLU A 33 10.29 -10.77 -13.42
CA GLU A 33 9.30 -11.69 -12.85
C GLU A 33 9.45 -11.80 -11.33
N ALA A 34 10.65 -12.07 -10.83
CA ALA A 34 10.90 -12.19 -9.39
C ALA A 34 10.56 -10.92 -8.60
N ILE A 35 10.83 -9.73 -9.17
CA ILE A 35 10.48 -8.45 -8.55
C ILE A 35 8.97 -8.22 -8.63
N THR A 36 8.34 -8.56 -9.74
CA THR A 36 6.89 -8.44 -9.91
C THR A 36 6.17 -9.29 -8.86
N ASP A 37 6.49 -10.56 -8.74
CA ASP A 37 5.91 -11.47 -7.75
C ASP A 37 6.15 -11.00 -6.30
N PHE A 38 7.29 -10.38 -6.06
CA PHE A 38 7.62 -9.86 -4.74
C PHE A 38 6.84 -8.61 -4.38
N LEU A 39 6.71 -7.62 -5.28
CA LEU A 39 6.16 -6.30 -4.96
C LEU A 39 4.66 -6.20 -5.21
N PHE A 40 4.16 -6.78 -6.31
CA PHE A 40 2.80 -6.56 -6.80
C PHE A 40 1.85 -7.64 -6.28
N ILE A 41 1.61 -7.60 -4.97
CA ILE A 41 0.73 -8.57 -4.28
C ILE A 41 -0.74 -8.12 -4.22
N GLY A 42 -1.09 -7.04 -4.92
CA GLY A 42 -2.45 -6.54 -4.99
C GLY A 42 -3.37 -7.47 -5.78
N LYS A 43 -4.63 -7.54 -5.37
CA LYS A 43 -5.68 -8.28 -6.06
C LYS A 43 -6.30 -7.46 -7.19
N GLU A 44 -6.79 -8.13 -8.22
CA GLU A 44 -7.70 -7.54 -9.19
C GLU A 44 -9.10 -7.34 -8.55
N GLU A 45 -9.89 -6.38 -9.07
CA GLU A 45 -11.22 -6.08 -8.54
C GLU A 45 -12.11 -7.33 -8.43
N LYS A 46 -12.12 -8.20 -9.45
CA LYS A 46 -12.91 -9.44 -9.48
C LYS A 46 -12.55 -10.47 -8.39
N GLU A 47 -11.39 -10.30 -7.75
CA GLU A 47 -10.87 -11.17 -6.68
C GLU A 47 -11.14 -10.60 -5.28
N LEU A 48 -11.69 -9.38 -5.21
CA LEU A 48 -11.97 -8.71 -3.97
C LEU A 48 -13.18 -9.34 -3.27
N SER A 49 -13.08 -9.36 -1.95
CA SER A 49 -14.18 -9.77 -1.05
C SER A 49 -15.04 -8.57 -0.66
N VAL A 50 -15.80 -8.68 0.42
CA VAL A 50 -16.53 -7.57 1.05
C VAL A 50 -15.80 -7.16 2.34
N TYR A 51 -15.51 -5.87 2.47
CA TYR A 51 -14.67 -5.32 3.54
C TYR A 51 -15.46 -4.45 4.52
N ASP A 52 -15.07 -4.52 5.79
CA ASP A 52 -15.61 -3.70 6.88
C ASP A 52 -14.58 -2.69 7.45
N LEU A 53 -13.35 -2.74 6.98
CA LEU A 53 -12.35 -1.69 7.17
C LEU A 53 -11.59 -1.47 5.87
N VAL A 54 -11.46 -0.20 5.47
CA VAL A 54 -10.63 0.21 4.32
C VAL A 54 -9.58 1.22 4.80
N ILE A 55 -8.32 1.01 4.44
CA ILE A 55 -7.23 1.95 4.71
C ILE A 55 -6.70 2.44 3.37
N VAL A 56 -6.84 3.74 3.12
CA VAL A 56 -6.35 4.40 1.91
C VAL A 56 -5.04 5.11 2.23
N CYS A 57 -3.95 4.60 1.70
CA CYS A 57 -2.61 5.15 1.92
C CYS A 57 -2.36 6.36 1.02
N GLY A 58 -1.98 7.47 1.62
CA GLY A 58 -1.65 8.71 0.93
C GLY A 58 -0.47 8.56 -0.05
N ASN A 59 -0.56 9.32 -1.12
CA ASN A 59 0.45 9.40 -2.15
C ASN A 59 0.23 10.67 -2.99
N GLU A 60 1.13 10.96 -3.93
CA GLU A 60 1.05 12.16 -4.79
C GLU A 60 -0.17 12.18 -5.75
N GLN A 61 -0.86 11.05 -5.93
CA GLN A 61 -2.03 10.87 -6.81
C GLN A 61 -3.30 10.64 -5.96
N THR A 62 -3.60 11.57 -5.07
CA THR A 62 -4.72 11.45 -4.10
C THR A 62 -6.07 11.29 -4.77
N ASP A 63 -6.33 12.09 -5.82
CA ASP A 63 -7.62 12.15 -6.47
C ASP A 63 -7.89 10.86 -7.27
N GLU A 64 -6.85 10.37 -7.99
CA GLU A 64 -6.90 9.11 -8.73
C GLU A 64 -7.06 7.91 -7.78
N THR A 65 -6.37 7.94 -6.64
CA THR A 65 -6.49 6.89 -5.62
C THR A 65 -7.91 6.84 -5.05
N CYS A 66 -8.52 7.98 -4.81
CA CYS A 66 -9.91 8.06 -4.37
C CYS A 66 -10.91 7.70 -5.46
N ALA A 67 -10.66 8.07 -6.72
CA ALA A 67 -11.50 7.65 -7.83
C ALA A 67 -11.52 6.12 -7.97
N ASP A 68 -10.41 5.46 -7.75
CA ASP A 68 -10.36 4.00 -7.72
C ASP A 68 -11.08 3.42 -6.50
N LEU A 69 -10.92 4.00 -5.30
CA LEU A 69 -11.73 3.59 -4.14
C LEU A 69 -13.24 3.69 -4.40
N ILE A 70 -13.68 4.77 -5.04
CA ILE A 70 -15.11 4.97 -5.34
C ILE A 70 -15.66 3.85 -6.25
N LYS A 71 -14.87 3.35 -7.20
CA LYS A 71 -15.25 2.18 -8.03
C LYS A 71 -15.38 0.90 -7.20
N LEU A 72 -14.59 0.78 -6.14
CA LEU A 72 -14.60 -0.39 -5.27
C LEU A 72 -15.69 -0.39 -4.19
N MET A 73 -16.56 0.63 -4.15
CA MET A 73 -17.53 0.78 -3.05
C MET A 73 -18.55 -0.35 -2.96
N ASP A 74 -18.78 -1.10 -4.05
CA ASP A 74 -19.63 -2.31 -4.02
C ASP A 74 -18.99 -3.47 -3.21
N HIS A 75 -17.67 -3.40 -2.97
CA HIS A 75 -16.92 -4.29 -2.10
C HIS A 75 -16.80 -3.78 -0.65
N VAL A 76 -17.40 -2.64 -0.32
CA VAL A 76 -17.30 -2.01 1.00
C VAL A 76 -18.66 -2.00 1.68
N LYS A 77 -18.75 -2.59 2.88
CA LYS A 77 -20.00 -2.63 3.65
C LYS A 77 -20.56 -1.24 3.92
N SER A 78 -21.87 -1.13 4.06
CA SER A 78 -22.53 0.13 4.36
C SER A 78 -22.16 0.69 5.74
N ASP A 79 -21.78 -0.16 6.68
CA ASP A 79 -21.33 0.18 8.04
C ASP A 79 -19.79 0.11 8.22
N ALA A 80 -19.04 0.02 7.13
CA ALA A 80 -17.60 -0.04 7.15
C ALA A 80 -16.97 1.25 7.70
N VAL A 81 -15.71 1.12 8.13
CA VAL A 81 -14.84 2.25 8.45
C VAL A 81 -13.86 2.46 7.29
N ILE A 82 -13.74 3.70 6.81
CA ILE A 82 -12.78 4.10 5.78
C ILE A 82 -11.81 5.11 6.39
N VAL A 83 -10.53 4.80 6.35
CA VAL A 83 -9.44 5.66 6.84
C VAL A 83 -8.69 6.24 5.66
N PHE A 84 -8.65 7.56 5.55
CA PHE A 84 -7.79 8.29 4.62
C PHE A 84 -6.53 8.73 5.39
N SER A 85 -5.39 8.12 5.11
CA SER A 85 -4.17 8.35 5.89
C SER A 85 -3.05 8.88 5.02
N GLY A 86 -2.45 9.98 5.44
CA GLY A 86 -1.26 10.54 4.84
C GLY A 86 -1.13 12.04 5.06
N ARG A 87 0.09 12.47 5.30
CA ARG A 87 0.56 13.84 5.23
C ARG A 87 1.37 13.98 3.94
N ASN A 88 1.55 15.18 3.46
CA ASN A 88 2.28 15.49 2.21
C ASN A 88 3.72 14.98 2.14
N GLY A 89 4.05 13.80 2.55
CA GLY A 89 5.37 13.19 2.45
C GLY A 89 6.53 14.22 2.55
N CYS A 90 7.53 14.03 1.70
CA CYS A 90 8.68 14.94 1.59
C CYS A 90 8.48 16.06 0.54
N VAL A 91 7.33 16.18 -0.13
CA VAL A 91 7.26 16.87 -1.43
C VAL A 91 6.79 18.33 -1.34
N ASN A 92 5.89 18.70 -0.42
CA ASN A 92 5.43 20.10 -0.32
C ASN A 92 4.96 20.45 1.11
N PRO A 93 5.81 21.01 1.95
CA PRO A 93 5.39 21.58 3.22
C PRO A 93 4.46 22.79 2.97
N GLY A 94 3.25 22.74 3.51
CA GLY A 94 2.26 23.83 3.41
C GLY A 94 1.04 23.53 2.55
N THR A 95 0.96 22.39 1.88
CA THR A 95 -0.24 21.95 1.18
C THR A 95 -1.18 21.16 2.11
N VAL A 96 -2.46 21.07 1.73
CA VAL A 96 -3.46 20.25 2.45
C VAL A 96 -2.96 18.81 2.55
N PRO A 97 -3.00 18.17 3.73
CA PRO A 97 -2.59 16.77 3.92
C PRO A 97 -3.27 15.82 2.94
N GLU A 98 -2.55 14.78 2.52
CA GLU A 98 -3.07 13.77 1.58
C GLU A 98 -4.35 13.12 2.09
N GLY A 99 -4.42 12.79 3.40
CA GLY A 99 -5.62 12.23 4.02
C GLY A 99 -6.84 13.17 3.92
N GLU A 100 -6.65 14.47 4.12
CA GLU A 100 -7.73 15.46 3.96
C GLU A 100 -8.14 15.61 2.49
N ARG A 101 -7.19 15.65 1.56
CA ARG A 101 -7.49 15.74 0.12
C ARG A 101 -8.29 14.55 -0.35
N MET A 102 -7.88 13.34 0.02
CA MET A 102 -8.60 12.12 -0.30
C MET A 102 -10.01 12.11 0.28
N HIS A 103 -10.16 12.53 1.53
CA HIS A 103 -11.47 12.65 2.18
C HIS A 103 -12.37 13.65 1.45
N HIS A 104 -11.87 14.86 1.14
CA HIS A 104 -12.65 15.85 0.40
C HIS A 104 -13.10 15.33 -0.96
N TYR A 105 -12.18 14.76 -1.74
CA TYR A 105 -12.51 14.16 -3.03
C TYR A 105 -13.58 13.08 -2.90
N PHE A 106 -13.47 12.18 -1.93
CA PHE A 106 -14.46 11.13 -1.69
C PHE A 106 -15.85 11.69 -1.39
N VAL A 107 -15.95 12.65 -0.49
CA VAL A 107 -17.21 13.28 -0.09
C VAL A 107 -17.87 14.03 -1.27
N GLU A 108 -17.06 14.70 -2.10
CA GLU A 108 -17.57 15.44 -3.27
C GLU A 108 -18.08 14.51 -4.38
N HIS A 109 -17.45 13.35 -4.57
CA HIS A 109 -17.75 12.46 -5.69
C HIS A 109 -18.57 11.22 -5.33
N ARG A 110 -18.83 10.98 -4.06
CA ARG A 110 -19.66 9.86 -3.55
C ARG A 110 -20.77 10.36 -2.64
N SER A 111 -21.94 10.65 -3.22
CA SER A 111 -23.13 10.97 -2.45
C SER A 111 -23.75 9.73 -1.79
N GLY A 112 -24.41 9.92 -0.65
CA GLY A 112 -25.18 8.86 0.01
C GLY A 112 -24.33 7.76 0.65
N TYR A 113 -23.07 8.02 0.94
CA TYR A 113 -22.24 7.10 1.72
C TYR A 113 -22.77 7.02 3.17
N THR A 114 -22.64 5.81 3.75
CA THR A 114 -23.08 5.55 5.14
C THR A 114 -21.90 5.11 6.02
N GLN A 115 -20.74 4.94 5.42
CA GLN A 115 -19.50 4.52 6.07
C GLN A 115 -19.00 5.56 7.08
N THR A 116 -18.36 5.10 8.16
CA THR A 116 -17.63 5.99 9.06
C THR A 116 -16.31 6.40 8.42
N LEU A 117 -16.12 7.71 8.20
CA LEU A 117 -14.90 8.25 7.60
C LEU A 117 -13.94 8.76 8.68
N ILE A 118 -12.66 8.37 8.60
CA ILE A 118 -11.58 8.82 9.48
C ILE A 118 -10.51 9.49 8.61
N VAL A 119 -10.03 10.66 9.05
CA VAL A 119 -8.87 11.33 8.45
C VAL A 119 -7.69 11.23 9.41
N GLU A 120 -6.60 10.65 8.92
CA GLU A 120 -5.29 10.64 9.56
C GLU A 120 -4.33 11.49 8.70
N ASN A 121 -3.86 12.61 9.23
CA ASN A 121 -3.12 13.65 8.49
C ASN A 121 -1.72 13.92 9.03
N LYS A 122 -1.14 12.99 9.79
CA LYS A 122 0.19 13.13 10.40
C LYS A 122 1.23 12.20 9.79
N ALA A 123 0.79 11.08 9.18
CA ALA A 123 1.68 10.08 8.63
C ALA A 123 2.56 10.64 7.52
N GLY A 124 3.87 10.58 7.70
CA GLY A 124 4.88 10.99 6.72
C GLY A 124 5.48 9.83 5.92
N ASN A 125 5.06 8.59 6.21
CA ASN A 125 5.54 7.39 5.53
C ASN A 125 4.54 6.24 5.69
N THR A 126 4.78 5.14 4.97
CA THR A 126 3.85 3.99 4.95
C THR A 126 3.69 3.32 6.32
N LEU A 127 4.72 3.24 7.15
CA LEU A 127 4.60 2.67 8.49
C LEU A 127 3.67 3.53 9.36
N GLU A 128 3.83 4.85 9.29
CA GLU A 128 3.00 5.79 10.02
C GLU A 128 1.55 5.80 9.55
N ASN A 129 1.26 5.50 8.27
CA ASN A 129 -0.12 5.32 7.81
C ASN A 129 -0.86 4.26 8.64
N PHE A 130 -0.20 3.18 9.02
CA PHE A 130 -0.80 2.13 9.84
C PHE A 130 -0.72 2.43 11.35
N SER A 131 0.44 2.84 11.85
CA SER A 131 0.63 3.09 13.30
C SER A 131 -0.22 4.26 13.81
N ASN A 132 -0.42 5.31 13.01
CA ASN A 132 -1.24 6.45 13.40
C ASN A 132 -2.74 6.19 13.19
N SER A 133 -3.10 5.37 12.19
CA SER A 133 -4.49 5.00 11.94
C SER A 133 -5.05 4.04 12.99
N LEU A 134 -4.22 3.12 13.52
CA LEU A 134 -4.66 2.10 14.46
C LEU A 134 -5.40 2.68 15.68
N PRO A 135 -4.87 3.65 16.43
CA PRO A 135 -5.58 4.21 17.59
C PRO A 135 -6.86 4.96 17.20
N LEU A 136 -6.98 5.45 15.97
CA LEU A 136 -8.21 6.09 15.49
C LEU A 136 -9.29 5.03 15.19
N ILE A 137 -8.88 3.93 14.56
CA ILE A 137 -9.75 2.77 14.27
C ILE A 137 -10.27 2.17 15.60
N GLU A 138 -9.39 1.96 16.57
CA GLU A 138 -9.73 1.33 17.85
C GLU A 138 -10.66 2.17 18.74
N ARG A 139 -10.79 3.48 18.49
CA ARG A 139 -11.83 4.32 19.11
C ARG A 139 -13.24 3.99 18.60
N ILE A 140 -13.36 3.43 17.39
CA ILE A 140 -14.65 3.00 16.84
C ILE A 140 -14.99 1.60 17.35
N LYS A 141 -14.10 0.64 17.12
CA LYS A 141 -14.19 -0.73 17.63
C LYS A 141 -12.81 -1.42 17.59
N PRO A 142 -12.56 -2.45 18.41
CA PRO A 142 -11.30 -3.17 18.42
C PRO A 142 -10.93 -3.69 17.03
N LEU A 143 -9.65 -3.60 16.64
CA LEU A 143 -9.18 -4.07 15.33
C LEU A 143 -9.52 -5.55 15.09
N SER A 144 -9.50 -6.38 16.14
CA SER A 144 -9.87 -7.80 16.08
C SER A 144 -11.32 -8.06 15.68
N SER A 145 -12.21 -7.08 15.84
CA SER A 145 -13.64 -7.20 15.49
C SER A 145 -13.96 -6.92 14.01
N PHE A 146 -12.99 -6.39 13.25
CA PHE A 146 -13.14 -6.27 11.80
C PHE A 146 -12.92 -7.61 11.13
N GLY A 147 -13.81 -8.04 10.23
CA GLY A 147 -13.71 -9.31 9.53
C GLY A 147 -12.64 -9.28 8.45
N ARG A 148 -12.76 -8.35 7.51
CA ARG A 148 -11.80 -8.20 6.40
C ARG A 148 -11.40 -6.73 6.21
N ILE A 149 -10.14 -6.55 5.87
CA ILE A 149 -9.49 -5.24 5.67
C ILE A 149 -9.05 -5.12 4.23
N LEU A 150 -9.36 -4.00 3.59
CA LEU A 150 -8.81 -3.62 2.29
C LEU A 150 -7.79 -2.50 2.50
N VAL A 151 -6.61 -2.66 1.94
CA VAL A 151 -5.60 -1.60 1.85
C VAL A 151 -5.53 -1.12 0.41
N VAL A 152 -5.82 0.15 0.19
CA VAL A 152 -5.73 0.82 -1.12
C VAL A 152 -4.43 1.62 -1.16
N CYS A 153 -3.54 1.28 -2.08
CA CYS A 153 -2.23 1.94 -2.22
C CYS A 153 -1.71 1.82 -3.66
N LYS A 154 -0.56 2.42 -3.98
CA LYS A 154 0.08 2.16 -5.27
C LYS A 154 0.48 0.70 -5.41
N ALA A 155 0.27 0.11 -6.58
CA ALA A 155 0.45 -1.31 -6.83
C ALA A 155 1.86 -1.82 -6.41
N PHE A 156 2.92 -1.11 -6.80
CA PHE A 156 4.30 -1.51 -6.45
C PHE A 156 4.68 -1.26 -4.98
N LEU A 157 3.83 -0.59 -4.19
CA LEU A 157 4.02 -0.39 -2.75
C LEU A 157 3.29 -1.44 -1.89
N ALA A 158 2.48 -2.30 -2.49
CA ALA A 158 1.60 -3.23 -1.76
C ALA A 158 2.37 -4.14 -0.80
N ARG A 159 3.53 -4.67 -1.21
CA ARG A 159 4.39 -5.49 -0.33
C ARG A 159 4.83 -4.73 0.91
N ARG A 160 5.35 -3.50 0.76
CA ARG A 160 5.77 -2.69 1.91
C ARG A 160 4.60 -2.29 2.79
N ALA A 161 3.45 -1.95 2.20
CA ALA A 161 2.23 -1.67 2.96
C ALA A 161 1.83 -2.87 3.83
N LYS A 162 1.87 -4.10 3.29
CA LYS A 162 1.63 -5.33 4.04
C LYS A 162 2.60 -5.49 5.20
N MET A 163 3.90 -5.38 4.95
CA MET A 163 4.93 -5.52 5.98
C MET A 163 4.78 -4.46 7.09
N CYS A 164 4.45 -3.22 6.74
CA CYS A 164 4.16 -2.15 7.71
C CYS A 164 2.91 -2.46 8.54
N ALA A 165 1.83 -2.91 7.91
CA ALA A 165 0.60 -3.28 8.61
C ALA A 165 0.85 -4.38 9.63
N LEU A 166 1.54 -5.46 9.23
CA LEU A 166 1.91 -6.56 10.13
C LEU A 166 2.77 -6.09 11.31
N SER A 167 3.74 -5.19 11.07
CA SER A 167 4.57 -4.60 12.12
C SER A 167 3.78 -3.76 13.12
N CYS A 168 2.65 -3.20 12.69
CA CYS A 168 1.73 -2.43 13.55
C CYS A 168 0.65 -3.29 14.22
N GLY A 169 0.69 -4.63 14.07
CA GLY A 169 -0.26 -5.53 14.71
C GLY A 169 -1.57 -5.73 13.93
N TYR A 170 -1.64 -5.32 12.67
CA TYR A 170 -2.78 -5.69 11.82
C TYR A 170 -2.79 -7.19 11.55
N PRO A 171 -3.97 -7.79 11.26
CA PRO A 171 -4.09 -9.23 11.11
C PRO A 171 -3.29 -9.77 9.91
N ALA A 172 -3.04 -11.07 9.94
CA ALA A 172 -2.35 -11.79 8.87
C ALA A 172 -3.15 -11.85 7.55
N GLU A 173 -2.56 -12.45 6.54
CA GLU A 173 -2.96 -12.44 5.12
C GLU A 173 -4.39 -12.89 4.81
N ASP A 174 -4.97 -13.76 5.64
CA ASP A 174 -6.32 -14.29 5.45
C ASP A 174 -7.43 -13.24 5.66
N ARG A 175 -7.09 -12.12 6.31
CA ARG A 175 -8.04 -11.06 6.65
C ARG A 175 -7.72 -9.71 5.99
N MET A 176 -6.61 -9.59 5.27
CA MET A 176 -6.16 -8.33 4.69
C MET A 176 -5.81 -8.50 3.22
N ASP A 177 -6.52 -7.78 2.38
CA ASP A 177 -6.28 -7.70 0.94
C ASP A 177 -5.70 -6.34 0.54
N PHE A 178 -4.99 -6.31 -0.57
CA PHE A 178 -4.39 -5.11 -1.12
C PHE A 178 -4.95 -4.83 -2.51
N PHE A 179 -5.28 -3.58 -2.78
CA PHE A 179 -5.65 -3.12 -4.12
C PHE A 179 -4.65 -2.07 -4.58
N GLY A 180 -4.01 -2.35 -5.70
CA GLY A 180 -3.11 -1.41 -6.35
C GLY A 180 -3.88 -0.39 -7.17
N THR A 181 -3.80 0.88 -6.82
CA THR A 181 -4.45 1.94 -7.59
C THR A 181 -3.95 1.98 -9.02
N VAL A 182 -4.89 2.17 -9.91
CA VAL A 182 -4.71 1.99 -11.36
C VAL A 182 -4.86 3.30 -12.15
N SER A 183 -5.34 4.36 -11.52
CA SER A 183 -5.48 5.68 -12.14
C SER A 183 -4.16 6.49 -12.10
N GLY A 184 -3.94 7.36 -13.09
CA GLY A 184 -2.74 8.19 -13.17
C GLY A 184 -1.53 7.52 -13.84
N LYS A 185 -0.32 8.02 -13.57
CA LYS A 185 0.93 7.40 -14.05
C LYS A 185 1.17 6.08 -13.34
N ARG A 186 0.89 4.99 -14.03
CA ARG A 186 0.95 3.63 -13.49
C ARG A 186 2.35 3.06 -13.56
N ILE A 187 2.72 2.41 -12.45
CA ILE A 187 3.76 1.39 -12.47
C ILE A 187 3.02 0.05 -12.39
N GLU A 188 2.90 -0.63 -13.52
CA GLU A 188 2.14 -1.87 -13.68
C GLU A 188 3.03 -3.09 -13.62
N PRO A 189 2.50 -4.25 -13.17
CA PRO A 189 3.25 -5.50 -13.14
C PRO A 189 3.88 -5.86 -14.48
N ASP A 190 3.16 -5.64 -15.59
CA ASP A 190 3.55 -6.10 -16.93
C ASP A 190 4.45 -5.11 -17.69
N GLY A 191 4.72 -3.94 -17.12
CA GLY A 191 5.32 -2.83 -17.87
C GLY A 191 6.43 -2.07 -17.18
N TRP A 192 6.57 -2.18 -15.87
CA TRP A 192 7.52 -1.36 -15.11
C TRP A 192 8.98 -1.50 -15.57
N PHE A 193 9.34 -2.66 -16.14
CA PHE A 193 10.69 -2.96 -16.62
C PHE A 193 10.99 -2.44 -18.04
N LYS A 194 10.00 -1.84 -18.70
CA LYS A 194 10.12 -1.32 -20.08
C LYS A 194 10.56 0.14 -20.16
N ASP A 195 10.37 0.88 -19.07
CA ASP A 195 10.68 2.32 -18.98
C ASP A 195 11.72 2.58 -17.87
N PRO A 196 12.85 3.25 -18.18
CA PRO A 196 13.92 3.51 -17.22
C PRO A 196 13.48 4.22 -15.94
N ASP A 197 12.51 5.15 -16.02
CA ASP A 197 12.03 5.89 -14.86
C ASP A 197 11.21 5.01 -13.93
N THR A 198 10.39 4.12 -14.49
CA THR A 198 9.64 3.14 -13.69
C THR A 198 10.54 2.06 -13.11
N VAL A 199 11.53 1.59 -13.87
CA VAL A 199 12.59 0.69 -13.35
C VAL A 199 13.25 1.31 -12.14
N LYS A 200 13.72 2.55 -12.25
CA LYS A 200 14.37 3.25 -11.13
C LYS A 200 13.48 3.28 -9.88
N ARG A 201 12.21 3.65 -10.02
CA ARG A 201 11.27 3.75 -8.89
C ARG A 201 10.99 2.40 -8.22
N VAL A 202 10.84 1.35 -9.03
CA VAL A 202 10.63 -0.02 -8.54
C VAL A 202 11.87 -0.52 -7.79
N MET A 203 13.06 -0.27 -8.33
CA MET A 203 14.32 -0.64 -7.69
C MET A 203 14.55 0.10 -6.38
N GLU A 204 14.25 1.41 -6.33
CA GLU A 204 14.29 2.19 -5.10
C GLU A 204 13.34 1.64 -4.03
N GLU A 205 12.18 1.11 -4.44
CA GLU A 205 11.23 0.49 -3.51
C GLU A 205 11.76 -0.81 -2.92
N VAL A 206 12.35 -1.68 -3.74
CA VAL A 206 12.99 -2.92 -3.24
C VAL A 206 14.12 -2.58 -2.26
N GLU A 207 14.97 -1.61 -2.60
CA GLU A 207 16.06 -1.16 -1.73
C GLU A 207 15.51 -0.60 -0.40
N ARG A 208 14.42 0.16 -0.46
CA ARG A 208 13.75 0.74 0.72
C ARG A 208 13.19 -0.34 1.64
N ILE A 209 12.52 -1.36 1.09
CA ILE A 209 12.04 -2.51 1.86
C ILE A 209 13.22 -3.17 2.59
N GLY A 210 14.32 -3.40 1.91
CA GLY A 210 15.49 -3.99 2.51
C GLY A 210 16.10 -3.18 3.64
N LYS A 211 16.21 -1.87 3.46
CA LYS A 211 16.71 -0.96 4.51
C LYS A 211 15.85 -1.00 5.76
N TYR A 212 14.52 -0.98 5.61
CA TYR A 212 13.60 -1.02 6.73
C TYR A 212 13.56 -2.40 7.40
N PHE A 213 13.64 -3.47 6.61
CA PHE A 213 13.71 -4.84 7.15
C PHE A 213 14.96 -5.05 8.03
N VAL A 214 16.14 -4.59 7.58
CA VAL A 214 17.38 -4.66 8.35
C VAL A 214 17.31 -3.87 9.66
N LYS A 215 16.59 -2.75 9.68
CA LYS A 215 16.36 -1.95 10.90
C LYS A 215 15.37 -2.62 11.87
N GLY A 216 14.59 -3.60 11.44
CA GLY A 216 13.54 -4.19 12.24
C GLY A 216 12.21 -3.42 12.22
N ASP A 217 12.08 -2.45 11.32
CA ASP A 217 10.86 -1.63 11.17
C ASP A 217 9.76 -2.40 10.41
N LEU A 218 10.09 -3.51 9.74
CA LEU A 218 9.16 -4.32 8.96
C LEU A 218 9.11 -5.76 9.45
N SER A 219 7.90 -6.33 9.46
CA SER A 219 7.62 -7.76 9.66
C SER A 219 7.21 -8.41 8.32
N LEU A 220 7.58 -9.68 8.14
CA LEU A 220 7.18 -10.51 7.00
C LEU A 220 5.96 -11.34 7.34
#